data_b5b5352600ffe9b9d55486a6c49011d4
#
_entry.id   b5b5352600ffe9b9d55486a6c49011d4
#
_cell.length_a   1.000
_cell.length_b   1.000
_cell.length_c   1.000
_cell.angle_alpha   90.00
_cell.angle_beta   90.00
_cell.angle_gamma   90.00
#
_symmetry.space_group_name_H-M   'P 1'
#
loop_
_entity.id
_entity.type
_entity.pdbx_description
1 polymer ?
#
loop_
_entity_poly.entity_id
_entity_poly.type
_entity_poly.pdbx_seq_one_letter_code
_entity_poly.pdbx_strand_id
1 'polypeptide(L)'
;MRIFLTGLSCVGKTTIGTRLATLLGVQFFDLDDEIENFFSISTERLQEKFLTIYSFREEASKALKDLLDRESTQDSVIALPPSGLMGPYWRLVKKSGGTTIVLTDDAINILNRITFYDKDSNQINKNLSEEDNLYYLKEIKKDITYFNRSYKKADIKINIAELNADQAATKVKAILDKHLQTGGSLQ
;
A
#
# COMPACT_ATOMS: atom_id res chain seq x y z
N MET A 1 2.27 4.10 -17.87
CA MET A 1 1.61 4.84 -16.75
C MET A 1 1.84 4.11 -15.44
N ARG A 2 2.36 4.75 -14.42
CA ARG A 2 2.51 4.17 -13.07
C ARG A 2 1.27 4.44 -12.23
N ILE A 3 0.81 3.43 -11.52
CA ILE A 3 -0.29 3.51 -10.56
C ILE A 3 0.26 3.11 -9.19
N PHE A 4 0.19 4.02 -8.23
CA PHE A 4 0.58 3.76 -6.86
C PHE A 4 -0.64 3.47 -6.00
N LEU A 5 -0.70 2.27 -5.43
CA LEU A 5 -1.79 1.83 -4.59
C LEU A 5 -1.35 1.84 -3.13
N THR A 6 -1.97 2.63 -2.28
CA THR A 6 -1.68 2.69 -0.84
C THR A 6 -2.94 2.53 -0.01
N GLY A 7 -2.79 2.44 1.28
CA GLY A 7 -3.84 2.21 2.27
C GLY A 7 -3.28 1.47 3.47
N LEU A 8 -4.07 1.27 4.50
CA LEU A 8 -3.63 0.58 5.71
C LEU A 8 -3.11 -0.84 5.44
N SER A 9 -2.34 -1.36 6.36
CA SER A 9 -2.01 -2.80 6.35
C SER A 9 -3.30 -3.61 6.32
N CYS A 10 -3.29 -4.76 5.67
CA CYS A 10 -4.43 -5.68 5.53
C CYS A 10 -5.69 -5.09 4.85
N VAL A 11 -5.62 -3.89 4.24
CA VAL A 11 -6.72 -3.35 3.44
C VAL A 11 -6.92 -4.09 2.12
N GLY A 12 -5.93 -4.89 1.68
CA GLY A 12 -6.00 -5.71 0.47
C GLY A 12 -5.20 -5.16 -0.73
N LYS A 13 -4.22 -4.28 -0.51
CA LYS A 13 -3.39 -3.67 -1.58
C LYS A 13 -2.79 -4.68 -2.53
N THR A 14 -2.11 -5.69 -2.02
CA THR A 14 -1.44 -6.74 -2.82
C THR A 14 -2.45 -7.51 -3.66
N THR A 15 -3.54 -7.98 -3.05
CA THR A 15 -4.57 -8.78 -3.75
C THR A 15 -5.29 -7.96 -4.82
N ILE A 16 -5.73 -6.75 -4.47
CA ILE A 16 -6.46 -5.86 -5.38
C ILE A 16 -5.50 -5.33 -6.45
N GLY A 17 -4.26 -5.00 -6.07
CA GLY A 17 -3.24 -4.49 -7.00
C GLY A 17 -2.86 -5.52 -8.06
N THR A 18 -2.67 -6.78 -7.69
CA THR A 18 -2.40 -7.88 -8.63
C THR A 18 -3.54 -8.05 -9.62
N ARG A 19 -4.80 -8.02 -9.16
CA ARG A 19 -5.99 -8.13 -10.02
C ARG A 19 -6.14 -6.91 -10.93
N LEU A 20 -5.90 -5.71 -10.40
CA LEU A 20 -5.92 -4.47 -11.18
C LEU A 20 -4.86 -4.52 -12.28
N ALA A 21 -3.64 -4.94 -11.98
CA ALA A 21 -2.56 -5.09 -12.95
C ALA A 21 -2.94 -6.07 -14.06
N THR A 22 -3.56 -7.22 -13.71
CA THR A 22 -4.10 -8.16 -14.70
C THR A 22 -5.17 -7.53 -15.59
N LEU A 23 -6.12 -6.76 -15.00
CA LEU A 23 -7.18 -6.07 -15.76
C LEU A 23 -6.64 -4.97 -16.69
N LEU A 24 -5.46 -4.44 -16.39
CA LEU A 24 -4.80 -3.39 -17.17
C LEU A 24 -3.75 -3.95 -18.15
N GLY A 25 -3.38 -5.23 -18.04
CA GLY A 25 -2.33 -5.85 -18.83
C GLY A 25 -0.93 -5.33 -18.51
N VAL A 26 -0.67 -4.94 -17.25
CA VAL A 26 0.61 -4.38 -16.77
C VAL A 26 1.20 -5.22 -15.63
N GLN A 27 2.45 -4.93 -15.24
CA GLN A 27 3.10 -5.61 -14.12
C GLN A 27 2.62 -5.08 -12.77
N PHE A 28 2.67 -5.97 -11.77
CA PHE A 28 2.44 -5.63 -10.36
C PHE A 28 3.73 -5.75 -9.56
N PHE A 29 3.97 -4.79 -8.68
CA PHE A 29 5.07 -4.82 -7.71
C PHE A 29 4.54 -4.48 -6.32
N ASP A 30 4.99 -5.22 -5.29
CA ASP A 30 4.77 -4.85 -3.90
C ASP A 30 6.07 -4.26 -3.34
N LEU A 31 6.00 -3.03 -2.80
CA LEU A 31 7.21 -2.37 -2.31
C LEU A 31 7.81 -3.08 -1.09
N ASP A 32 7.00 -3.77 -0.28
CA ASP A 32 7.53 -4.53 0.85
C ASP A 32 8.39 -5.70 0.35
N ASP A 33 7.96 -6.43 -0.70
CA ASP A 33 8.75 -7.46 -1.37
C ASP A 33 10.02 -6.88 -2.02
N GLU A 34 9.90 -5.72 -2.66
CA GLU A 34 11.05 -5.06 -3.30
C GLU A 34 12.09 -4.58 -2.28
N ILE A 35 11.67 -4.15 -1.09
CA ILE A 35 12.58 -3.80 0.01
C ILE A 35 13.33 -5.07 0.46
N GLU A 36 12.63 -6.17 0.67
CA GLU A 36 13.26 -7.43 1.10
C GLU A 36 14.25 -7.95 0.07
N ASN A 37 13.90 -7.90 -1.21
CA ASN A 37 14.78 -8.28 -2.31
C ASN A 37 16.02 -7.37 -2.39
N PHE A 38 15.85 -6.05 -2.27
CA PHE A 38 16.93 -5.06 -2.39
C PHE A 38 17.96 -5.20 -1.25
N PHE A 39 17.48 -5.42 -0.01
CA PHE A 39 18.35 -5.53 1.16
C PHE A 39 18.72 -6.96 1.52
N SER A 40 18.11 -7.97 0.88
CA SER A 40 18.28 -9.41 1.17
C SER A 40 17.99 -9.78 2.64
N ILE A 41 17.07 -9.05 3.27
CA ILE A 41 16.57 -9.30 4.64
C ILE A 41 15.11 -8.88 4.72
N SER A 42 14.38 -9.42 5.68
CA SER A 42 12.98 -9.03 5.91
C SER A 42 12.84 -7.56 6.29
N THR A 43 11.71 -6.98 5.96
CA THR A 43 11.39 -5.57 6.29
C THR A 43 11.44 -5.32 7.80
N GLU A 44 11.00 -6.27 8.64
CA GLU A 44 11.09 -6.16 10.09
C GLU A 44 12.54 -6.13 10.59
N ARG A 45 13.38 -7.05 10.12
CA ARG A 45 14.80 -7.05 10.47
C ARG A 45 15.53 -5.80 9.99
N LEU A 46 15.14 -5.27 8.83
CA LEU A 46 15.67 -4.00 8.36
C LEU A 46 15.26 -2.87 9.30
N GLN A 47 13.99 -2.81 9.70
CA GLN A 47 13.47 -1.76 10.58
C GLN A 47 14.14 -1.78 11.97
N GLU A 48 14.45 -2.95 12.53
CA GLU A 48 15.15 -3.10 13.81
C GLU A 48 16.56 -2.47 13.82
N LYS A 49 17.17 -2.23 12.65
CA LYS A 49 18.49 -1.57 12.55
C LYS A 49 18.42 -0.06 12.76
N PHE A 50 17.23 0.53 12.81
CA PHE A 50 17.05 1.98 12.89
C PHE A 50 16.33 2.39 14.17
N LEU A 51 16.81 3.48 14.79
CA LEU A 51 16.21 4.03 16.01
C LEU A 51 14.85 4.72 15.76
N THR A 52 14.61 5.17 14.53
CA THR A 52 13.39 5.88 14.19
C THR A 52 12.75 5.32 12.92
N ILE A 53 11.43 5.37 12.87
CA ILE A 53 10.69 5.00 11.66
C ILE A 53 11.02 5.92 10.47
N TYR A 54 11.46 7.15 10.72
CA TYR A 54 11.90 8.06 9.67
C TYR A 54 13.20 7.57 9.01
N SER A 55 14.21 7.23 9.80
CA SER A 55 15.49 6.71 9.30
C SER A 55 15.30 5.40 8.54
N PHE A 56 14.43 4.51 9.04
CA PHE A 56 14.03 3.31 8.31
C PHE A 56 13.43 3.65 6.95
N ARG A 57 12.47 4.60 6.89
CA ARG A 57 11.84 5.00 5.62
C ARG A 57 12.83 5.63 4.64
N GLU A 58 13.80 6.41 5.13
CA GLU A 58 14.88 6.95 4.28
C GLU A 58 15.68 5.82 3.64
N GLU A 59 16.07 4.81 4.42
CA GLU A 59 16.81 3.66 3.89
C GLU A 59 15.95 2.84 2.93
N ALA A 60 14.76 2.42 3.34
CA ALA A 60 13.83 1.62 2.54
C ALA A 60 13.40 2.33 1.24
N SER A 61 13.42 3.67 1.21
CA SER A 61 13.12 4.42 -0.01
C SER A 61 14.13 4.22 -1.14
N LYS A 62 15.33 3.69 -0.84
CA LYS A 62 16.32 3.31 -1.86
C LYS A 62 15.80 2.20 -2.76
N ALA A 63 15.08 1.21 -2.18
CA ALA A 63 14.44 0.16 -2.96
C ALA A 63 13.35 0.73 -3.88
N LEU A 64 12.54 1.67 -3.39
CA LEU A 64 11.55 2.35 -4.26
C LEU A 64 12.24 3.13 -5.39
N LYS A 65 13.35 3.81 -5.09
CA LYS A 65 14.09 4.54 -6.13
C LYS A 65 14.62 3.58 -7.20
N ASP A 66 15.26 2.49 -6.79
CA ASP A 66 15.75 1.44 -7.70
C ASP A 66 14.61 0.87 -8.55
N LEU A 67 13.48 0.53 -7.92
CA LEU A 67 12.28 0.06 -8.61
C LEU A 67 11.81 1.07 -9.68
N LEU A 68 11.74 2.35 -9.34
CA LEU A 68 11.27 3.40 -10.25
C LEU A 68 12.24 3.69 -11.40
N ASP A 69 13.52 3.38 -11.24
CA ASP A 69 14.55 3.53 -12.27
C ASP A 69 14.52 2.40 -13.32
N ARG A 70 13.80 1.29 -13.07
CA ARG A 70 13.64 0.16 -14.01
C ARG A 70 12.64 0.52 -15.10
N GLU A 71 12.96 0.24 -16.36
CA GLU A 71 12.06 0.47 -17.51
C GLU A 71 10.74 -0.32 -17.39
N SER A 72 10.82 -1.55 -16.87
CA SER A 72 9.67 -2.43 -16.65
C SER A 72 8.57 -1.85 -15.74
N THR A 73 8.88 -0.80 -14.98
CA THR A 73 7.92 -0.15 -14.08
C THR A 73 7.23 1.07 -14.68
N GLN A 74 7.53 1.44 -15.92
CA GLN A 74 6.89 2.59 -16.56
C GLN A 74 5.39 2.39 -16.74
N ASP A 75 4.97 1.14 -16.98
CA ASP A 75 3.58 0.72 -16.99
C ASP A 75 3.37 -0.37 -15.94
N SER A 76 2.91 0.03 -14.75
CA SER A 76 2.79 -0.88 -13.62
C SER A 76 1.80 -0.41 -12.56
N VAL A 77 1.37 -1.35 -11.73
CA VAL A 77 0.72 -1.10 -10.44
C VAL A 77 1.73 -1.40 -9.34
N ILE A 78 1.99 -0.43 -8.47
CA ILE A 78 2.93 -0.55 -7.36
C ILE A 78 2.18 -0.38 -6.05
N ALA A 79 2.12 -1.43 -5.23
CA ALA A 79 1.61 -1.35 -3.87
C ALA A 79 2.65 -0.68 -2.97
N LEU A 80 2.22 0.31 -2.20
CA LEU A 80 3.03 1.03 -1.24
C LEU A 80 2.60 0.69 0.20
N PRO A 81 3.50 0.75 1.18
CA PRO A 81 3.13 0.61 2.59
C PRO A 81 2.15 1.73 3.01
N PRO A 82 1.52 1.62 4.20
CA PRO A 82 0.61 2.67 4.69
C PRO A 82 1.21 4.07 4.69
N SER A 83 2.51 4.16 4.88
CA SER A 83 3.27 5.42 4.85
C SER A 83 3.71 5.86 3.45
N GLY A 84 3.25 5.23 2.38
CA GLY A 84 3.70 5.49 0.99
C GLY A 84 3.55 6.94 0.52
N LEU A 85 2.60 7.70 1.10
CA LEU A 85 2.43 9.13 0.82
C LEU A 85 3.08 10.03 1.88
N MET A 86 4.10 9.53 2.59
CA MET A 86 4.82 10.26 3.64
C MET A 86 6.33 10.33 3.35
N GLY A 87 6.96 11.41 3.81
CA GLY A 87 8.41 11.57 3.85
C GLY A 87 9.12 11.21 2.54
N PRO A 88 10.14 10.34 2.59
CA PRO A 88 10.95 9.96 1.44
C PRO A 88 10.17 9.26 0.35
N TYR A 89 9.26 8.35 0.68
CA TYR A 89 8.42 7.69 -0.31
C TYR A 89 7.60 8.70 -1.13
N TRP A 90 6.95 9.65 -0.45
CA TRP A 90 6.15 10.68 -1.14
C TRP A 90 6.98 11.53 -2.10
N ARG A 91 8.21 11.87 -1.73
CA ARG A 91 9.10 12.64 -2.63
C ARG A 91 9.36 11.91 -3.95
N LEU A 92 9.61 10.59 -3.86
CA LEU A 92 9.84 9.75 -5.05
C LEU A 92 8.57 9.55 -5.86
N VAL A 93 7.47 9.20 -5.23
CA VAL A 93 6.15 9.00 -5.87
C VAL A 93 5.73 10.26 -6.62
N LYS A 94 5.78 11.42 -5.96
CA LYS A 94 5.44 12.71 -6.60
C LYS A 94 6.33 13.04 -7.79
N LYS A 95 7.63 12.76 -7.68
CA LYS A 95 8.59 13.01 -8.79
C LYS A 95 8.36 12.08 -9.97
N SER A 96 7.87 10.88 -9.75
CA SER A 96 7.68 9.87 -10.81
C SER A 96 6.50 10.17 -11.74
N GLY A 97 5.57 11.05 -11.35
CA GLY A 97 4.43 11.48 -12.17
C GLY A 97 3.32 10.43 -12.33
N GLY A 98 3.28 9.40 -11.46
CA GLY A 98 2.22 8.39 -11.49
C GLY A 98 0.95 8.81 -10.76
N THR A 99 -0.16 8.09 -11.00
CA THR A 99 -1.44 8.30 -10.32
C THR A 99 -1.45 7.56 -8.98
N THR A 100 -1.79 8.27 -7.92
CA THR A 100 -1.86 7.73 -6.55
C THR A 100 -3.30 7.41 -6.14
N ILE A 101 -3.52 6.18 -5.69
CA ILE A 101 -4.84 5.68 -5.26
C ILE A 101 -4.75 5.19 -3.83
N VAL A 102 -5.63 5.68 -2.97
CA VAL A 102 -5.80 5.19 -1.60
C VAL A 102 -6.99 4.26 -1.53
N LEU A 103 -6.77 3.04 -1.06
CA LEU A 103 -7.83 2.13 -0.66
C LEU A 103 -8.18 2.35 0.81
N THR A 104 -9.47 2.46 1.10
CA THR A 104 -10.00 2.57 2.47
C THR A 104 -11.07 1.52 2.70
N ASP A 105 -11.15 1.04 3.94
CA ASP A 105 -12.15 0.08 4.37
C ASP A 105 -12.50 0.33 5.83
N ASP A 106 -13.55 -0.30 6.32
CA ASP A 106 -13.94 -0.24 7.72
C ASP A 106 -12.96 -1.01 8.61
N ALA A 107 -12.74 -0.50 9.82
CA ALA A 107 -11.77 -1.08 10.75
C ALA A 107 -12.05 -2.57 11.07
N ILE A 108 -13.33 -2.98 11.09
CA ILE A 108 -13.73 -4.37 11.33
C ILE A 108 -13.33 -5.25 10.13
N ASN A 109 -13.52 -4.78 8.91
CA ASN A 109 -13.13 -5.51 7.71
C ASN A 109 -11.62 -5.70 7.63
N ILE A 110 -10.85 -4.68 8.01
CA ILE A 110 -9.39 -4.76 8.12
C ILE A 110 -8.98 -5.76 9.19
N LEU A 111 -9.60 -5.71 10.39
CA LEU A 111 -9.35 -6.65 11.46
C LEU A 111 -9.55 -8.11 11.02
N ASN A 112 -10.63 -8.40 10.33
CA ASN A 112 -10.94 -9.74 9.84
C ASN A 112 -9.93 -10.29 8.82
N ARG A 113 -9.09 -9.41 8.26
CA ARG A 113 -8.04 -9.76 7.29
C ARG A 113 -6.63 -9.65 7.86
N ILE A 114 -6.48 -9.40 9.17
CA ILE A 114 -5.15 -9.33 9.78
C ILE A 114 -4.40 -10.63 9.54
N THR A 115 -3.19 -10.47 9.05
CA THR A 115 -2.21 -11.54 8.88
C THR A 115 -1.00 -11.21 9.74
N PHE A 116 -0.50 -12.19 10.46
CA PHE A 116 0.68 -12.05 11.29
C PHE A 116 1.88 -12.69 10.61
N TYR A 117 3.03 -12.09 10.79
CA TYR A 117 4.30 -12.59 10.28
C TYR A 117 5.33 -12.63 11.40
N ASP A 118 6.29 -13.56 11.31
CA ASP A 118 7.47 -13.54 12.15
C ASP A 118 8.52 -12.54 11.61
N LYS A 119 9.66 -12.46 12.30
CA LYS A 119 10.74 -11.54 11.91
C LYS A 119 11.42 -11.87 10.58
N ASP A 120 11.15 -13.05 10.04
CA ASP A 120 11.68 -13.53 8.77
C ASP A 120 10.62 -13.51 7.66
N SER A 121 9.53 -12.73 7.86
CA SER A 121 8.40 -12.58 6.94
C SER A 121 7.64 -13.88 6.66
N ASN A 122 7.76 -14.91 7.51
CA ASN A 122 6.94 -16.11 7.42
C ASN A 122 5.60 -15.85 8.08
N GLN A 123 4.52 -16.22 7.38
CA GLN A 123 3.18 -16.11 7.95
C GLN A 123 3.01 -17.04 9.14
N ILE A 124 2.48 -16.50 10.24
CA ILE A 124 2.15 -17.26 11.45
C ILE A 124 0.64 -17.25 11.68
N ASN A 125 0.09 -18.41 12.08
CA ASN A 125 -1.30 -18.51 12.46
C ASN A 125 -1.45 -18.12 13.93
N LYS A 126 -2.20 -17.04 14.19
CA LYS A 126 -2.52 -16.58 15.53
C LYS A 126 -4.04 -16.54 15.71
N ASN A 127 -4.56 -17.33 16.64
CA ASN A 127 -5.96 -17.22 17.06
C ASN A 127 -6.08 -16.02 18.01
N LEU A 128 -6.90 -15.06 17.65
CA LEU A 128 -7.13 -13.87 18.48
C LEU A 128 -8.22 -14.14 19.52
N SER A 129 -7.95 -13.80 20.77
CA SER A 129 -8.96 -13.72 21.82
C SER A 129 -9.89 -12.53 21.59
N GLU A 130 -10.98 -12.43 22.35
CA GLU A 130 -11.85 -11.24 22.32
C GLU A 130 -11.08 -9.97 22.72
N GLU A 131 -10.20 -10.08 23.72
CA GLU A 131 -9.35 -8.99 24.18
C GLU A 131 -8.35 -8.54 23.08
N ASP A 132 -7.69 -9.49 22.40
CA ASP A 132 -6.84 -9.20 21.24
C ASP A 132 -7.62 -8.47 20.15
N ASN A 133 -8.82 -8.93 19.81
CA ASN A 133 -9.67 -8.31 18.80
C ASN A 133 -10.00 -6.85 19.14
N LEU A 134 -10.37 -6.59 20.41
CA LEU A 134 -10.61 -5.22 20.87
C LEU A 134 -9.36 -4.35 20.81
N TYR A 135 -8.21 -4.90 21.19
CA TYR A 135 -6.92 -4.22 21.10
C TYR A 135 -6.58 -3.84 19.66
N TYR A 136 -6.57 -4.81 18.73
CA TYR A 136 -6.25 -4.55 17.33
C TYR A 136 -7.25 -3.63 16.66
N LEU A 137 -8.54 -3.75 16.97
CA LEU A 137 -9.55 -2.81 16.46
C LEU A 137 -9.26 -1.36 16.87
N LYS A 138 -8.82 -1.16 18.13
CA LYS A 138 -8.41 0.17 18.61
C LYS A 138 -7.17 0.70 17.87
N GLU A 139 -6.16 -0.15 17.66
CA GLU A 139 -4.96 0.23 16.94
C GLU A 139 -5.27 0.57 15.47
N ILE A 140 -6.09 -0.24 14.77
CA ILE A 140 -6.53 0.07 13.40
C ILE A 140 -7.23 1.43 13.33
N LYS A 141 -8.11 1.76 14.29
CA LYS A 141 -8.77 3.08 14.33
C LYS A 141 -7.79 4.23 14.54
N LYS A 142 -6.74 4.02 15.34
CA LYS A 142 -5.66 5.00 15.50
C LYS A 142 -4.90 5.20 14.18
N ASP A 143 -4.58 4.11 13.49
CA ASP A 143 -3.89 4.15 12.20
C ASP A 143 -4.73 4.84 11.13
N ILE A 144 -6.04 4.57 11.06
CA ILE A 144 -6.96 5.30 10.17
C ILE A 144 -6.82 6.82 10.41
N THR A 145 -6.83 7.23 11.68
CA THR A 145 -6.72 8.64 12.05
C THR A 145 -5.34 9.22 11.71
N TYR A 146 -4.28 8.48 12.03
CA TYR A 146 -2.89 8.89 11.80
C TYR A 146 -2.58 9.10 10.32
N PHE A 147 -2.96 8.13 9.46
CA PHE A 147 -2.66 8.20 8.04
C PHE A 147 -3.62 9.10 7.24
N ASN A 148 -4.78 9.45 7.78
CA ASN A 148 -5.80 10.24 7.05
C ASN A 148 -5.24 11.54 6.44
N ARG A 149 -4.33 12.24 7.16
CA ARG A 149 -3.70 13.47 6.65
C ARG A 149 -2.83 13.21 5.42
N SER A 150 -2.07 12.12 5.40
CA SER A 150 -1.22 11.76 4.27
C SER A 150 -2.06 11.28 3.08
N TYR A 151 -3.13 10.56 3.35
CA TYR A 151 -4.05 10.03 2.33
C TYR A 151 -4.84 11.10 1.57
N LYS A 152 -4.96 12.31 2.14
CA LYS A 152 -5.52 13.47 1.42
C LYS A 152 -4.66 13.96 0.24
N LYS A 153 -3.41 13.48 0.12
CA LYS A 153 -2.52 13.84 -0.98
C LYS A 153 -2.73 12.97 -2.22
N ALA A 154 -3.46 11.86 -2.08
CA ALA A 154 -3.71 10.96 -3.19
C ALA A 154 -4.65 11.62 -4.21
N ASP A 155 -4.43 11.30 -5.48
CA ASP A 155 -5.27 11.75 -6.58
C ASP A 155 -6.67 11.13 -6.50
N ILE A 156 -6.75 9.88 -6.04
CA ILE A 156 -8.00 9.12 -5.97
C ILE A 156 -8.09 8.43 -4.59
N LYS A 157 -9.28 8.49 -3.97
CA LYS A 157 -9.60 7.76 -2.75
C LYS A 157 -10.81 6.87 -2.99
N ILE A 158 -10.67 5.57 -2.72
CA ILE A 158 -11.69 4.56 -2.99
C ILE A 158 -12.02 3.78 -1.72
N ASN A 159 -13.27 3.85 -1.30
CA ASN A 159 -13.80 2.95 -0.27
C ASN A 159 -14.15 1.61 -0.93
N ILE A 160 -13.63 0.52 -0.36
CA ILE A 160 -13.82 -0.85 -0.82
C ILE A 160 -14.65 -1.70 0.15
N ALA A 161 -15.25 -1.07 1.16
CA ALA A 161 -16.15 -1.77 2.09
C ALA A 161 -17.20 -2.57 1.30
N GLU A 162 -17.50 -3.77 1.80
CA GLU A 162 -18.48 -4.70 1.21
C GLU A 162 -18.12 -5.29 -0.16
N LEU A 163 -16.93 -4.96 -0.72
CA LEU A 163 -16.48 -5.49 -1.99
C LEU A 163 -15.50 -6.66 -1.78
N ASN A 164 -15.68 -7.70 -2.58
CA ASN A 164 -14.60 -8.68 -2.74
C ASN A 164 -13.47 -8.10 -3.62
N ALA A 165 -12.35 -8.81 -3.71
CA ALA A 165 -11.16 -8.28 -4.37
C ALA A 165 -11.35 -8.05 -5.89
N ASP A 166 -12.18 -8.85 -6.58
CA ASP A 166 -12.47 -8.67 -8.01
C ASP A 166 -13.35 -7.44 -8.25
N GLN A 167 -14.37 -7.29 -7.43
CA GLN A 167 -15.24 -6.11 -7.45
C GLN A 167 -14.45 -4.82 -7.13
N ALA A 168 -13.56 -4.89 -6.13
CA ALA A 168 -12.70 -3.76 -5.76
C ALA A 168 -11.76 -3.39 -6.91
N ALA A 169 -11.07 -4.35 -7.54
CA ALA A 169 -10.19 -4.11 -8.68
C ALA A 169 -10.96 -3.50 -9.88
N THR A 170 -12.14 -4.03 -10.17
CA THR A 170 -13.02 -3.50 -11.23
C THR A 170 -13.45 -2.05 -10.93
N LYS A 171 -13.84 -1.77 -9.68
CA LYS A 171 -14.19 -0.41 -9.24
C LYS A 171 -13.01 0.55 -9.36
N VAL A 172 -11.82 0.12 -8.92
CA VAL A 172 -10.58 0.91 -9.04
C VAL A 172 -10.31 1.24 -10.50
N LYS A 173 -10.37 0.23 -11.39
CA LYS A 173 -10.17 0.44 -12.83
C LYS A 173 -11.16 1.45 -13.40
N ALA A 174 -12.45 1.30 -13.11
CA ALA A 174 -13.49 2.20 -13.65
C ALA A 174 -13.30 3.66 -13.20
N ILE A 175 -12.87 3.89 -11.94
CA ILE A 175 -12.60 5.23 -11.42
C ILE A 175 -11.32 5.79 -12.03
N LEU A 176 -10.28 4.97 -12.18
CA LEU A 176 -9.02 5.36 -12.83
C LEU A 176 -9.25 5.78 -14.28
N ASP A 177 -10.01 4.99 -15.05
CA ASP A 177 -10.32 5.30 -16.45
C ASP A 177 -11.03 6.67 -16.58
N LYS A 178 -11.98 6.97 -15.68
CA LYS A 178 -12.65 8.28 -15.62
C LYS A 178 -11.67 9.40 -15.28
N HIS A 179 -10.81 9.19 -14.29
CA HIS A 179 -9.81 10.18 -13.86
C HIS A 179 -8.87 10.56 -15.01
N LEU A 180 -8.41 9.57 -15.77
CA LEU A 180 -7.53 9.78 -16.94
C LEU A 180 -8.24 10.52 -18.09
N GLN A 181 -9.53 10.23 -18.33
CA GLN A 181 -10.33 10.91 -19.35
C GLN A 181 -10.57 12.38 -19.02
N THR A 182 -10.69 12.73 -17.74
CA THR A 182 -10.91 14.12 -17.28
C THR A 182 -9.63 14.94 -17.16
N GLY A 183 -8.49 14.43 -17.60
CA GLY A 183 -7.20 15.13 -17.57
C GLY A 183 -6.62 15.29 -16.17
N GLY A 184 -6.98 14.39 -15.24
CA GLY A 184 -6.44 14.40 -13.87
C GLY A 184 -6.96 15.51 -12.96
N SER A 185 -7.99 16.24 -13.37
CA SER A 185 -8.60 17.33 -12.58
C SER A 185 -9.87 16.88 -11.89
N LEU A 186 -9.75 16.05 -10.88
CA LEU A 186 -10.73 15.95 -9.79
C LEU A 186 -10.01 16.40 -8.51
N GLN A 187 -10.14 17.68 -8.20
CA GLN A 187 -9.78 18.24 -6.90
C GLN A 187 -10.74 17.78 -5.81
#